data_2343aeb7432f3dd9d285343552dc3a07
#
_entry.id   2343aeb7432f3dd9d285343552dc3a07
#
_cell.length_a   1.000
_cell.length_b   1.000
_cell.length_c   1.000
_cell.angle_alpha   90.00
_cell.angle_beta   90.00
_cell.angle_gamma   90.00
#
_symmetry.space_group_name_H-M   'P 1'
#
loop_
_entity.id
_entity.type
_entity.pdbx_description
1 polymer ?
#
loop_
_entity_poly.entity_id
_entity_poly.type
_entity_poly.pdbx_seq_one_letter_code
_entity_poly.pdbx_strand_id
1 'polypeptide(L)'
;SAIDTILTKGKTGETYCIGVDCDIPNITVIKKILEILGLSEEKIEHVTDRPGHDRRYAIDAAKIKRELDWQAKYTFEEALKLTVAWYQKNDSWWKKLKNKDFEKYYKEQYINR
;
A
#
# COMPACT_ATOMS: atom_id res chain seq x y z
N SER A 1 8.86 12.61 -4.37
CA SER A 1 8.51 13.78 -5.22
C SER A 1 7.38 14.62 -4.63
N ALA A 2 6.22 14.05 -4.18
CA ALA A 2 5.11 14.84 -3.62
C ALA A 2 5.55 15.68 -2.42
N ILE A 3 6.21 15.06 -1.43
CA ILE A 3 6.72 15.76 -0.23
C ILE A 3 7.69 16.89 -0.63
N ASP A 4 8.60 16.63 -1.56
CA ASP A 4 9.55 17.64 -2.06
C ASP A 4 8.82 18.79 -2.75
N THR A 5 7.81 18.49 -3.57
CA THR A 5 6.96 19.52 -4.21
C THR A 5 6.22 20.37 -3.18
N ILE A 6 5.68 19.75 -2.13
CA ILE A 6 4.97 20.47 -1.05
C ILE A 6 5.94 21.36 -0.28
N LEU A 7 7.13 20.88 0.05
CA LEU A 7 8.16 21.65 0.77
C LEU A 7 8.63 22.88 -0.04
N THR A 8 8.69 22.76 -1.36
CA THR A 8 9.22 23.82 -2.22
C THR A 8 8.17 24.80 -2.76
N LYS A 9 6.93 24.32 -2.96
CA LYS A 9 5.85 25.08 -3.61
C LYS A 9 4.57 25.18 -2.78
N GLY A 10 4.44 24.39 -1.73
CA GLY A 10 3.24 24.38 -0.88
C GLY A 10 3.05 25.69 -0.11
N LYS A 11 1.82 26.03 0.15
CA LYS A 11 1.48 27.17 1.00
C LYS A 11 1.53 26.79 2.47
N THR A 12 2.19 27.59 3.28
CA THR A 12 2.26 27.37 4.73
C THR A 12 0.87 27.33 5.36
N GLY A 13 0.62 26.35 6.21
CA GLY A 13 -0.67 26.15 6.88
C GLY A 13 -1.71 25.36 6.07
N GLU A 14 -1.42 25.01 4.82
CA GLU A 14 -2.31 24.22 3.98
C GLU A 14 -2.06 22.71 4.12
N THR A 15 -3.12 21.92 3.94
CA THR A 15 -3.06 20.47 3.90
C THR A 15 -3.17 19.97 2.47
N TYR A 16 -2.30 19.06 2.08
CA TYR A 16 -2.32 18.41 0.76
C TYR A 16 -2.44 16.89 0.92
N CYS A 17 -3.50 16.33 0.37
CA CYS A 17 -3.64 14.87 0.26
C CYS A 17 -2.79 14.36 -0.91
N ILE A 18 -2.06 13.27 -0.66
CA ILE A 18 -1.20 12.62 -1.66
C ILE A 18 -1.78 11.25 -1.96
N GLY A 19 -2.12 11.01 -3.21
CA GLY A 19 -2.68 9.73 -3.64
C GLY A 19 -2.77 9.64 -5.15
N VAL A 20 -3.21 8.50 -5.61
CA VAL A 20 -3.69 8.29 -6.98
C VAL A 20 -5.20 8.09 -6.90
N ASP A 21 -5.90 8.50 -7.93
CA ASP A 21 -7.34 8.31 -8.03
C ASP A 21 -7.64 6.83 -8.31
N CYS A 22 -7.51 6.02 -7.25
CA CYS A 22 -7.48 4.57 -7.33
C CYS A 22 -8.14 3.98 -6.08
N ASP A 23 -9.42 3.63 -6.21
CA ASP A 23 -10.21 2.97 -5.17
C ASP A 23 -10.38 1.49 -5.54
N ILE A 24 -9.42 0.65 -5.16
CA ILE A 24 -9.36 -0.76 -5.54
C ILE A 24 -9.65 -1.63 -4.31
N PRO A 25 -10.59 -2.58 -4.40
CA PRO A 25 -10.84 -3.55 -3.33
C PRO A 25 -9.58 -4.36 -2.98
N ASN A 26 -9.34 -4.62 -1.69
CA ASN A 26 -8.18 -5.38 -1.22
C ASN A 26 -8.04 -6.73 -1.92
N ILE A 27 -9.14 -7.44 -2.14
CA ILE A 27 -9.11 -8.73 -2.85
C ILE A 27 -8.56 -8.60 -4.27
N THR A 28 -8.87 -7.51 -4.97
CA THR A 28 -8.34 -7.25 -6.32
C THR A 28 -6.84 -6.99 -6.28
N VAL A 29 -6.35 -6.26 -5.26
CA VAL A 29 -4.91 -6.04 -5.06
C VAL A 29 -4.19 -7.36 -4.82
N ILE A 30 -4.74 -8.22 -3.95
CA ILE A 30 -4.16 -9.53 -3.63
C ILE A 30 -4.09 -10.42 -4.88
N LYS A 31 -5.18 -10.49 -5.67
CA LYS A 31 -5.19 -11.26 -6.92
C LYS A 31 -4.14 -10.78 -7.91
N LYS A 32 -3.99 -9.45 -8.08
CA LYS A 32 -2.94 -8.88 -8.93
C LYS A 32 -1.52 -9.22 -8.43
N ILE A 33 -1.29 -9.25 -7.11
CA ILE A 33 -0.01 -9.69 -6.55
C ILE A 33 0.27 -11.15 -6.88
N LEU A 34 -0.73 -12.02 -6.69
CA LEU A 34 -0.59 -13.45 -7.02
C LEU A 34 -0.30 -13.67 -8.51
N GLU A 35 -1.01 -12.95 -9.39
CA GLU A 35 -0.77 -12.96 -10.84
C GLU A 35 0.68 -12.56 -11.17
N ILE A 36 1.20 -11.47 -10.62
CA ILE A 36 2.58 -11.01 -10.82
C ILE A 36 3.60 -12.06 -10.35
N LEU A 37 3.27 -12.78 -9.26
CA LEU A 37 4.12 -13.83 -8.68
C LEU A 37 3.96 -15.17 -9.38
N GLY A 38 3.01 -15.35 -10.32
CA GLY A 38 2.68 -16.62 -10.94
C GLY A 38 2.10 -17.65 -9.97
N LEU A 39 1.35 -17.21 -8.95
CA LEU A 39 0.77 -18.05 -7.91
C LEU A 39 -0.76 -18.20 -8.09
N SER A 40 -1.30 -19.35 -7.64
CA SER A 40 -2.74 -19.64 -7.64
C SER A 40 -3.48 -18.80 -6.58
N GLU A 41 -4.74 -18.43 -6.88
CA GLU A 41 -5.67 -17.80 -5.93
C GLU A 41 -6.01 -18.69 -4.72
N GLU A 42 -5.72 -19.99 -4.78
CA GLU A 42 -5.84 -20.91 -3.62
C GLU A 42 -4.95 -20.52 -2.43
N LYS A 43 -3.99 -19.63 -2.65
CA LYS A 43 -3.17 -19.03 -1.58
C LYS A 43 -3.90 -17.97 -0.76
N ILE A 44 -5.12 -17.57 -1.18
CA ILE A 44 -5.91 -16.58 -0.46
C ILE A 44 -6.59 -17.27 0.73
N GLU A 45 -6.31 -16.76 1.92
CA GLU A 45 -6.98 -17.17 3.16
C GLU A 45 -7.81 -16.00 3.69
N HIS A 46 -9.10 -16.26 3.95
CA HIS A 46 -9.98 -15.29 4.61
C HIS A 46 -9.91 -15.46 6.11
N VAL A 47 -9.53 -14.42 6.81
CA VAL A 47 -9.41 -14.40 8.27
C VAL A 47 -10.47 -13.49 8.88
N THR A 48 -10.71 -13.65 10.20
CA THR A 48 -11.61 -12.74 10.94
C THR A 48 -11.05 -11.32 10.91
N ASP A 49 -11.89 -10.36 10.55
CA ASP A 49 -11.51 -8.97 10.50
C ASP A 49 -11.24 -8.39 11.90
N ARG A 50 -10.39 -7.39 11.99
CA ARG A 50 -10.10 -6.70 13.25
C ARG A 50 -11.26 -5.77 13.65
N PRO A 51 -11.57 -5.62 14.94
CA PRO A 51 -12.54 -4.63 15.40
C PRO A 51 -12.16 -3.21 14.99
N GLY A 52 -13.13 -2.42 14.54
CA GLY A 52 -12.91 -1.02 14.15
C GLY A 52 -12.10 -0.83 12.86
N HIS A 53 -12.05 -1.85 12.00
CA HIS A 53 -11.38 -1.73 10.70
C HIS A 53 -12.17 -0.79 9.78
N ASP A 54 -11.48 0.18 9.21
CA ASP A 54 -12.08 1.08 8.22
C ASP A 54 -12.47 0.30 6.96
N ARG A 55 -13.72 0.48 6.55
CA ARG A 55 -14.26 -0.24 5.40
C ARG A 55 -13.67 0.23 4.07
N ARG A 56 -13.24 1.50 3.99
CA ARG A 56 -12.77 2.11 2.76
C ARG A 56 -11.82 3.27 3.04
N TYR A 57 -10.74 3.33 2.29
CA TYR A 57 -9.87 4.49 2.17
C TYR A 57 -9.98 5.03 0.75
N ALA A 58 -10.36 6.29 0.61
CA ALA A 58 -10.40 6.99 -0.66
C ALA A 58 -9.83 8.39 -0.44
N ILE A 59 -8.76 8.72 -1.16
CA ILE A 59 -8.03 9.99 -1.02
C ILE A 59 -8.20 10.79 -2.29
N ASP A 60 -8.73 12.02 -2.16
CA ASP A 60 -8.80 12.97 -3.26
C ASP A 60 -7.50 13.79 -3.34
N ALA A 61 -6.73 13.61 -4.40
CA ALA A 61 -5.51 14.33 -4.69
C ALA A 61 -5.71 15.54 -5.64
N ALA A 62 -6.95 15.96 -5.90
CA ALA A 62 -7.23 17.04 -6.86
C ALA A 62 -6.59 18.38 -6.44
N LYS A 63 -6.51 18.67 -5.14
CA LYS A 63 -5.90 19.91 -4.64
C LYS A 63 -4.41 20.02 -4.96
N ILE A 64 -3.63 18.97 -4.67
CA ILE A 64 -2.18 18.99 -4.93
C ILE A 64 -1.90 19.08 -6.44
N LYS A 65 -2.70 18.42 -7.26
CA LYS A 65 -2.61 18.50 -8.70
C LYS A 65 -2.91 19.92 -9.20
N ARG A 66 -4.01 20.53 -8.74
CA ARG A 66 -4.43 21.86 -9.16
C ARG A 66 -3.48 22.95 -8.72
N GLU A 67 -2.99 22.90 -7.48
CA GLU A 67 -2.24 24.01 -6.87
C GLU A 67 -0.72 23.87 -7.03
N LEU A 68 -0.20 22.66 -7.11
CA LEU A 68 1.24 22.39 -7.15
C LEU A 68 1.69 21.67 -8.43
N ASP A 69 0.74 21.40 -9.37
CA ASP A 69 0.98 20.65 -10.61
C ASP A 69 1.69 19.31 -10.37
N TRP A 70 1.36 18.66 -9.23
CA TRP A 70 1.88 17.36 -8.92
C TRP A 70 0.88 16.26 -9.24
N GLN A 71 1.37 15.20 -9.85
CA GLN A 71 0.64 13.94 -10.04
C GLN A 71 1.57 12.75 -9.89
N ALA A 72 0.98 11.59 -9.57
CA ALA A 72 1.75 10.35 -9.45
C ALA A 72 2.39 9.99 -10.80
N LYS A 73 3.66 9.56 -10.73
CA LYS A 73 4.45 9.18 -11.91
C LYS A 73 4.01 7.84 -12.53
N TYR A 74 3.49 6.94 -11.70
CA TYR A 74 3.15 5.57 -12.08
C TYR A 74 1.66 5.33 -11.87
N THR A 75 1.07 4.52 -12.75
CA THR A 75 -0.24 3.92 -12.50
C THR A 75 -0.17 2.93 -11.34
N PHE A 76 -1.32 2.51 -10.80
CA PHE A 76 -1.37 1.50 -9.76
C PHE A 76 -0.68 0.19 -10.18
N GLU A 77 -0.97 -0.28 -11.39
CA GLU A 77 -0.41 -1.52 -11.94
C GLU A 77 1.11 -1.46 -12.08
N GLU A 78 1.64 -0.35 -12.59
CA GLU A 78 3.09 -0.16 -12.71
C GLU A 78 3.76 -0.11 -11.35
N ALA A 79 3.20 0.66 -10.41
CA ALA A 79 3.73 0.77 -9.05
C ALA A 79 3.68 -0.57 -8.31
N LEU A 80 2.60 -1.35 -8.47
CA LEU A 80 2.47 -2.67 -7.87
C LEU A 80 3.54 -3.64 -8.39
N LYS A 81 3.75 -3.69 -9.71
CA LYS A 81 4.80 -4.51 -10.31
C LYS A 81 6.19 -4.16 -9.79
N LEU A 82 6.51 -2.86 -9.74
CA LEU A 82 7.78 -2.37 -9.19
C LEU A 82 7.95 -2.74 -7.72
N THR A 83 6.88 -2.63 -6.93
CA THR A 83 6.88 -2.97 -5.51
C THR A 83 7.14 -4.45 -5.30
N VAL A 84 6.41 -5.32 -6.00
CA VAL A 84 6.60 -6.78 -5.91
C VAL A 84 8.03 -7.17 -6.32
N ALA A 85 8.52 -6.64 -7.43
CA ALA A 85 9.89 -6.90 -7.90
C ALA A 85 10.94 -6.43 -6.88
N TRP A 86 10.70 -5.28 -6.20
CA TRP A 86 11.59 -4.81 -5.15
C TRP A 86 11.64 -5.78 -3.96
N TYR A 87 10.48 -6.26 -3.49
CA TYR A 87 10.41 -7.24 -2.40
C TYR A 87 11.11 -8.55 -2.75
N GLN A 88 10.94 -9.04 -3.99
CA GLN A 88 11.64 -10.24 -4.46
C GLN A 88 13.17 -10.05 -4.47
N LYS A 89 13.64 -8.88 -4.92
CA LYS A 89 15.08 -8.57 -5.01
C LYS A 89 15.72 -8.32 -3.65
N ASN A 90 14.96 -7.82 -2.67
CA ASN A 90 15.47 -7.39 -1.36
C ASN A 90 15.00 -8.31 -0.22
N ASP A 91 14.87 -9.59 -0.49
CA ASP A 91 14.35 -10.57 0.47
C ASP A 91 15.19 -10.66 1.75
N SER A 92 16.50 -10.55 1.66
CA SER A 92 17.42 -10.53 2.80
C SER A 92 17.22 -9.33 3.72
N TRP A 93 16.68 -8.22 3.20
CA TRP A 93 16.39 -7.03 3.99
C TRP A 93 15.14 -7.22 4.85
N TRP A 94 13.99 -7.57 4.25
CA TRP A 94 12.73 -7.65 4.99
C TRP A 94 12.57 -8.94 5.79
N LYS A 95 13.20 -10.05 5.40
CA LYS A 95 13.18 -11.31 6.17
C LYS A 95 13.77 -11.15 7.57
N LYS A 96 14.77 -10.28 7.75
CA LYS A 96 15.36 -9.98 9.05
C LYS A 96 14.36 -9.31 10.02
N LEU A 97 13.35 -8.63 9.49
CA LEU A 97 12.31 -7.97 10.28
C LEU A 97 11.23 -8.94 10.77
N LYS A 98 11.11 -10.11 10.14
CA LYS A 98 10.21 -11.19 10.55
C LYS A 98 10.89 -12.09 11.57
N ASN A 99 11.11 -11.54 12.75
CA ASN A 99 11.69 -12.27 13.89
C ASN A 99 10.60 -13.02 14.70
N LYS A 100 11.02 -13.69 15.79
CA LYS A 100 10.11 -14.42 16.70
C LYS A 100 9.02 -13.53 17.31
N ASP A 101 9.31 -12.27 17.56
CA ASP A 101 8.35 -11.31 18.13
C ASP A 101 7.25 -10.99 17.11
N PHE A 102 7.60 -10.83 15.82
CA PHE A 102 6.63 -10.70 14.75
C PHE A 102 5.74 -11.94 14.62
N GLU A 103 6.32 -13.15 14.68
CA GLU A 103 5.56 -14.40 14.59
C GLU A 103 4.59 -14.56 15.78
N LYS A 104 5.03 -14.18 16.99
CA LYS A 104 4.19 -14.19 18.18
C LYS A 104 3.03 -13.21 18.03
N TYR A 105 3.32 -11.95 17.65
CA TYR A 105 2.31 -10.94 17.39
C TYR A 105 1.29 -11.41 16.35
N TYR A 106 1.75 -11.99 15.25
CA TYR A 106 0.88 -12.47 14.18
C TYR A 106 -0.08 -13.57 14.66
N LYS A 107 0.44 -14.55 15.42
CA LYS A 107 -0.38 -15.62 16.00
C LYS A 107 -1.44 -15.09 16.97
N GLU A 108 -1.07 -14.16 17.84
CA GLU A 108 -2.01 -13.55 18.80
C GLU A 108 -3.10 -12.71 18.11
N GLN A 109 -2.78 -12.04 17.01
CA GLN A 109 -3.73 -11.16 16.33
C GLN A 109 -4.64 -11.88 15.32
N TYR A 110 -4.19 -12.93 14.68
CA TYR A 110 -4.88 -13.53 13.54
C TYR A 110 -5.21 -15.01 13.65
N ILE A 111 -4.54 -15.78 14.53
CA ILE A 111 -4.76 -17.21 14.65
C ILE A 111 -5.52 -17.57 15.94
N ASN A 112 -5.23 -16.91 17.05
CA ASN A 112 -5.77 -17.21 18.38
C ASN A 112 -6.94 -16.28 18.79
N ARG A 113 -7.61 -15.66 17.83
CA ARG A 113 -8.81 -14.85 18.07
C ARG A 113 -10.09 -15.63 17.95
#